data_a05602ef20c5d9a4ae0c2aadf02c5b3d
#
_entry.id   a05602ef20c5d9a4ae0c2aadf02c5b3d
#
_cell.length_a   1.000
_cell.length_b   1.000
_cell.length_c   1.000
_cell.angle_alpha   90.00
_cell.angle_beta   90.00
_cell.angle_gamma   90.00
#
_symmetry.space_group_name_H-M   'P 1'
#
loop_
_entity.id
_entity.type
_entity.pdbx_description
1 polymer ?
#
loop_
_entity_poly.entity_id
_entity_poly.type
_entity_poly.pdbx_seq_one_letter_code
_entity_poly.pdbx_strand_id
1 'polypeptide(L)'
;ISTMEKTGSFWDCGEFVPGAYKLQVVHPPGAPFFNIIGRIFTLFAFGDVTKVAMMINLMSALSTAFVVLFGFWSTSAILKKLTVKTEEDLTQSRIIAILGSALVAGLSITFLDSLWFSAVEGEVYALSMFFMTFIIWATMKWDADDSVTSDRWLLLIAFMIGLSTGVHLLSLLAIPFT
;
A
#
# COMPACT_ATOMS: atom_id res chain seq x y z
N ILE A 1 11.61 -8.95 3.57
CA ILE A 1 12.84 -8.36 4.13
C ILE A 1 14.06 -9.23 3.80
N SER A 2 14.00 -10.57 3.92
CA SER A 2 15.17 -11.45 3.67
C SER A 2 15.66 -11.42 2.21
N THR A 3 14.80 -11.11 1.27
CA THR A 3 15.07 -11.05 -0.18
C THR A 3 15.15 -9.61 -0.72
N MET A 4 15.03 -8.62 0.16
CA MET A 4 15.10 -7.21 -0.18
C MET A 4 16.51 -6.86 -0.68
N GLU A 5 16.58 -6.08 -1.76
CA GLU A 5 17.85 -5.56 -2.26
C GLU A 5 18.54 -4.69 -1.20
N LYS A 6 19.85 -4.81 -1.10
CA LYS A 6 20.68 -4.02 -0.16
C LYS A 6 21.25 -2.77 -0.81
N THR A 7 21.26 -2.74 -2.12
CA THR A 7 21.82 -1.68 -2.96
C THR A 7 20.73 -1.08 -3.84
N GLY A 8 21.06 -0.08 -4.64
CA GLY A 8 20.19 0.41 -5.70
C GLY A 8 20.04 -0.66 -6.80
N SER A 9 18.81 -0.90 -7.21
CA SER A 9 18.46 -1.80 -8.30
C SER A 9 18.56 -1.08 -9.65
N PHE A 10 18.10 -1.75 -10.72
CA PHE A 10 18.02 -1.16 -12.06
C PHE A 10 16.84 -0.18 -12.18
N TRP A 11 16.62 0.35 -13.37
CA TRP A 11 15.55 1.28 -13.70
C TRP A 11 15.65 2.58 -12.89
N ASP A 12 14.52 3.08 -12.47
CA ASP A 12 14.37 4.39 -11.84
C ASP A 12 14.87 4.44 -10.39
N CYS A 13 15.19 3.28 -9.79
CA CYS A 13 15.79 3.22 -8.45
C CYS A 13 17.10 4.06 -8.37
N GLY A 14 17.88 4.08 -9.45
CA GLY A 14 19.08 4.92 -9.56
C GLY A 14 18.81 6.41 -9.45
N GLU A 15 17.59 6.86 -9.69
CA GLU A 15 17.14 8.24 -9.54
C GLU A 15 16.35 8.45 -8.24
N PHE A 16 15.40 7.56 -7.91
CA PHE A 16 14.56 7.71 -6.73
C PHE A 16 15.35 7.62 -5.42
N VAL A 17 16.33 6.75 -5.33
CA VAL A 17 17.17 6.60 -4.12
C VAL A 17 17.94 7.89 -3.80
N PRO A 18 18.77 8.46 -4.72
CA PRO A 18 19.42 9.71 -4.44
C PRO A 18 18.46 10.90 -4.40
N GLY A 19 17.37 10.87 -5.18
CA GLY A 19 16.32 11.88 -5.18
C GLY A 19 15.68 12.02 -3.78
N ALA A 20 15.29 10.92 -3.17
CA ALA A 20 14.74 10.90 -1.82
C ALA A 20 15.80 11.29 -0.78
N TYR A 21 17.03 10.78 -0.89
CA TYR A 21 18.09 11.09 0.08
C TYR A 21 18.46 12.58 0.10
N LYS A 22 18.50 13.23 -1.06
CA LYS A 22 18.87 14.65 -1.21
C LYS A 22 17.67 15.59 -1.33
N LEU A 23 16.43 15.08 -1.32
CA LEU A 23 15.20 15.82 -1.61
C LEU A 23 15.27 16.56 -2.96
N GLN A 24 15.70 15.86 -3.98
CA GLN A 24 15.80 16.38 -5.35
C GLN A 24 14.51 16.08 -6.13
N VAL A 25 14.27 16.88 -7.18
CA VAL A 25 13.18 16.61 -8.11
C VAL A 25 13.61 15.45 -9.00
N VAL A 26 12.78 14.43 -9.08
CA VAL A 26 12.92 13.29 -9.98
C VAL A 26 12.18 13.54 -11.30
N HIS A 27 12.34 12.66 -12.30
CA HIS A 27 11.71 12.80 -13.62
C HIS A 27 10.18 13.03 -13.54
N PRO A 28 9.56 13.70 -14.54
CA PRO A 28 8.12 13.94 -14.55
C PRO A 28 7.29 12.65 -14.49
N PRO A 29 6.17 12.67 -13.74
CA PRO A 29 5.51 13.83 -13.14
C PRO A 29 6.11 14.28 -11.80
N GLY A 30 7.23 13.70 -11.35
CA GLY A 30 7.80 13.90 -10.03
C GLY A 30 7.09 13.02 -8.98
N ALA A 31 7.75 12.80 -7.86
CA ALA A 31 7.20 12.01 -6.76
C ALA A 31 7.52 12.70 -5.41
N PRO A 32 7.01 13.93 -5.17
CA PRO A 32 7.43 14.73 -4.01
C PRO A 32 7.11 14.04 -2.69
N PHE A 33 5.97 13.39 -2.57
CA PHE A 33 5.58 12.71 -1.34
C PHE A 33 6.39 11.42 -1.11
N PHE A 34 6.69 10.67 -2.18
CA PHE A 34 7.62 9.55 -2.11
C PHE A 34 9.00 9.99 -1.60
N ASN A 35 9.54 11.09 -2.15
CA ASN A 35 10.84 11.62 -1.74
C ASN A 35 10.85 12.04 -0.27
N ILE A 36 9.77 12.66 0.24
CA ILE A 36 9.66 13.04 1.64
C ILE A 36 9.65 11.80 2.55
N ILE A 37 8.82 10.80 2.25
CA ILE A 37 8.77 9.56 3.05
C ILE A 37 10.11 8.82 2.93
N GLY A 38 10.65 8.68 1.72
CA GLY A 38 11.95 8.08 1.48
C GLY A 38 13.05 8.78 2.29
N ARG A 39 13.04 10.12 2.34
CA ARG A 39 13.96 10.88 3.19
C ARG A 39 13.86 10.51 4.66
N ILE A 40 12.65 10.34 5.19
CA ILE A 40 12.44 9.92 6.58
C ILE A 40 13.08 8.53 6.80
N PHE A 41 12.87 7.60 5.88
CA PHE A 41 13.49 6.27 5.96
C PHE A 41 15.02 6.33 5.92
N THR A 42 15.61 7.23 5.12
CA THR A 42 17.07 7.37 5.07
C THR A 42 17.70 7.85 6.38
N LEU A 43 16.92 8.46 7.29
CA LEU A 43 17.42 8.82 8.63
C LEU A 43 17.81 7.57 9.45
N PHE A 44 17.16 6.44 9.21
CA PHE A 44 17.48 5.16 9.86
C PHE A 44 18.78 4.53 9.34
N ALA A 45 19.43 5.12 8.33
CA ALA A 45 20.78 4.77 7.94
C ALA A 45 21.85 5.36 8.87
N PHE A 46 21.46 6.24 9.81
CA PHE A 46 22.34 6.87 10.82
C PHE A 46 23.63 7.51 10.23
N GLY A 47 23.51 8.09 9.02
CA GLY A 47 24.63 8.73 8.32
C GLY A 47 25.49 7.80 7.47
N ASP A 48 25.24 6.50 7.48
CA ASP A 48 25.91 5.53 6.63
C ASP A 48 25.28 5.53 5.23
N VAL A 49 25.93 6.20 4.28
CA VAL A 49 25.43 6.34 2.90
C VAL A 49 25.30 5.00 2.17
N THR A 50 26.03 3.97 2.60
CA THR A 50 25.95 2.63 1.99
C THR A 50 24.63 1.92 2.32
N LYS A 51 23.92 2.35 3.37
CA LYS A 51 22.64 1.80 3.80
C LYS A 51 21.43 2.58 3.31
N VAL A 52 21.63 3.71 2.64
CA VAL A 52 20.53 4.58 2.19
C VAL A 52 19.58 3.82 1.26
N ALA A 53 20.10 3.13 0.24
CA ALA A 53 19.29 2.33 -0.67
C ALA A 53 18.48 1.26 0.08
N MET A 54 19.11 0.54 1.00
CA MET A 54 18.45 -0.48 1.82
C MET A 54 17.30 0.10 2.64
N MET A 55 17.41 1.32 3.16
CA MET A 55 16.33 1.96 3.93
C MET A 55 15.13 2.34 3.04
N ILE A 56 15.38 2.78 1.82
CA ILE A 56 14.31 3.08 0.86
C ILE A 56 13.65 1.79 0.36
N ASN A 57 14.43 0.75 0.10
CA ASN A 57 13.89 -0.58 -0.22
C ASN A 57 13.05 -1.15 0.94
N LEU A 58 13.44 -0.88 2.19
CA LEU A 58 12.63 -1.23 3.37
C LEU A 58 11.27 -0.52 3.38
N MET A 59 11.22 0.75 2.96
CA MET A 59 9.95 1.47 2.79
C MET A 59 9.04 0.76 1.79
N SER A 60 9.57 0.32 0.65
CA SER A 60 8.82 -0.43 -0.36
C SER A 60 8.35 -1.78 0.16
N ALA A 61 9.20 -2.53 0.87
CA ALA A 61 8.85 -3.80 1.49
C ALA A 61 7.72 -3.65 2.53
N LEU A 62 7.78 -2.61 3.37
CA LEU A 62 6.72 -2.33 4.35
C LEU A 62 5.42 -1.89 3.66
N SER A 63 5.51 -1.04 2.64
CA SER A 63 4.34 -0.61 1.85
C SER A 63 3.64 -1.83 1.25
N THR A 64 4.38 -2.76 0.67
CA THR A 64 3.84 -4.00 0.10
C THR A 64 3.23 -4.92 1.16
N ALA A 65 3.81 -5.00 2.35
CA ALA A 65 3.19 -5.76 3.44
C ALA A 65 1.82 -5.18 3.81
N PHE A 66 1.66 -3.86 3.81
CA PHE A 66 0.36 -3.21 4.02
C PHE A 66 -0.59 -3.40 2.83
N VAL A 67 -0.10 -3.48 1.58
CA VAL A 67 -0.94 -3.86 0.41
C VAL A 67 -1.61 -5.20 0.66
N VAL A 68 -0.86 -6.20 1.09
CA VAL A 68 -1.39 -7.54 1.40
C VAL A 68 -2.38 -7.49 2.56
N LEU A 69 -2.08 -6.74 3.62
CA LEU A 69 -2.95 -6.58 4.78
C LEU A 69 -4.31 -5.95 4.40
N PHE A 70 -4.30 -4.82 3.70
CA PHE A 70 -5.52 -4.15 3.25
C PHE A 70 -6.25 -4.96 2.19
N GLY A 71 -5.54 -5.68 1.32
CA GLY A 71 -6.12 -6.64 0.40
C GLY A 71 -6.87 -7.77 1.10
N PHE A 72 -6.27 -8.35 2.14
CA PHE A 72 -6.92 -9.35 2.99
C PHE A 72 -8.19 -8.80 3.66
N TRP A 73 -8.11 -7.62 4.28
CA TRP A 73 -9.26 -7.01 4.94
C TRP A 73 -10.38 -6.65 3.96
N SER A 74 -10.06 -6.10 2.79
CA SER A 74 -11.03 -5.77 1.74
C SER A 74 -11.72 -7.03 1.21
N THR A 75 -10.96 -8.08 0.93
CA THR A 75 -11.50 -9.36 0.47
C THR A 75 -12.41 -9.97 1.54
N SER A 76 -12.01 -9.94 2.80
CA SER A 76 -12.84 -10.43 3.92
C SER A 76 -14.16 -9.66 4.02
N ALA A 77 -14.12 -8.33 3.88
CA ALA A 77 -15.30 -7.47 3.93
C ALA A 77 -16.26 -7.74 2.76
N ILE A 78 -15.72 -7.87 1.52
CA ILE A 78 -16.51 -8.21 0.34
C ILE A 78 -17.20 -9.57 0.51
N LEU A 79 -16.45 -10.59 0.92
CA LEU A 79 -16.97 -11.93 1.13
C LEU A 79 -18.05 -11.95 2.22
N LYS A 80 -17.83 -11.21 3.33
CA LYS A 80 -18.86 -11.05 4.37
C LYS A 80 -20.11 -10.43 3.78
N LYS A 81 -20.01 -9.30 3.06
CA LYS A 81 -21.15 -8.58 2.45
C LYS A 81 -21.93 -9.46 1.47
N LEU A 82 -21.25 -10.31 0.70
CA LEU A 82 -21.88 -11.19 -0.28
C LEU A 82 -22.53 -12.45 0.33
N THR A 83 -22.01 -12.96 1.45
CA THR A 83 -22.42 -14.28 1.97
C THR A 83 -23.21 -14.22 3.26
N VAL A 84 -23.18 -13.12 4.01
CA VAL A 84 -23.84 -12.92 5.30
C VAL A 84 -24.96 -11.89 5.10
N LYS A 85 -26.22 -12.34 5.19
CA LYS A 85 -27.39 -11.46 5.08
C LYS A 85 -28.00 -11.12 6.43
N THR A 86 -27.86 -12.02 7.39
CA THR A 86 -28.37 -11.88 8.78
C THR A 86 -27.28 -12.29 9.76
N GLU A 87 -27.40 -11.87 11.02
CA GLU A 87 -26.44 -12.28 12.06
C GLU A 87 -26.42 -13.80 12.27
N GLU A 88 -27.55 -14.49 12.05
CA GLU A 88 -27.66 -15.95 12.14
C GLU A 88 -26.82 -16.66 11.05
N ASP A 89 -26.60 -16.00 9.94
CA ASP A 89 -25.76 -16.51 8.84
C ASP A 89 -24.28 -16.59 9.24
N LEU A 90 -23.84 -15.86 10.27
CA LEU A 90 -22.43 -15.78 10.67
C LEU A 90 -22.01 -16.99 11.53
N THR A 91 -22.15 -18.18 10.96
CA THR A 91 -21.69 -19.42 11.58
C THR A 91 -20.16 -19.52 11.60
N GLN A 92 -19.63 -20.32 12.53
CA GLN A 92 -18.18 -20.55 12.62
C GLN A 92 -17.58 -21.08 11.30
N SER A 93 -18.28 -22.00 10.63
CA SER A 93 -17.84 -22.54 9.33
C SER A 93 -17.76 -21.43 8.26
N ARG A 94 -18.72 -20.51 8.25
CA ARG A 94 -18.73 -19.39 7.31
C ARG A 94 -17.63 -18.40 7.61
N ILE A 95 -17.35 -18.10 8.88
CA ILE A 95 -16.21 -17.26 9.29
C ILE A 95 -14.90 -17.87 8.81
N ILE A 96 -14.69 -19.18 9.03
CA ILE A 96 -13.49 -19.88 8.56
C ILE A 96 -13.38 -19.82 7.04
N ALA A 97 -14.49 -20.02 6.31
CA ALA A 97 -14.50 -19.95 4.85
C ALA A 97 -14.12 -18.54 4.35
N ILE A 98 -14.71 -17.48 4.94
CA ILE A 98 -14.40 -16.08 4.56
C ILE A 98 -12.92 -15.77 4.83
N LEU A 99 -12.43 -16.03 6.04
CA LEU A 99 -11.05 -15.72 6.41
C LEU A 99 -10.05 -16.59 5.65
N GLY A 100 -10.37 -17.87 5.43
CA GLY A 100 -9.53 -18.78 4.65
C GLY A 100 -9.42 -18.34 3.19
N SER A 101 -10.53 -17.96 2.55
CA SER A 101 -10.52 -17.44 1.18
C SER A 101 -9.77 -16.13 1.07
N ALA A 102 -9.94 -15.21 2.03
CA ALA A 102 -9.20 -13.95 2.07
C ALA A 102 -7.69 -14.18 2.30
N LEU A 103 -7.32 -15.17 3.12
CA LEU A 103 -5.93 -15.55 3.31
C LEU A 103 -5.31 -16.12 2.02
N VAL A 104 -6.02 -17.00 1.31
CA VAL A 104 -5.56 -17.51 0.02
C VAL A 104 -5.37 -16.39 -0.98
N ALA A 105 -6.33 -15.44 -1.07
CA ALA A 105 -6.20 -14.26 -1.92
C ALA A 105 -4.97 -13.41 -1.55
N GLY A 106 -4.77 -13.12 -0.26
CA GLY A 106 -3.62 -12.37 0.23
C GLY A 106 -2.28 -13.05 -0.08
N LEU A 107 -2.21 -14.38 0.12
CA LEU A 107 -1.02 -15.16 -0.24
C LEU A 107 -0.78 -15.14 -1.75
N SER A 108 -1.84 -15.29 -2.56
CA SER A 108 -1.71 -15.21 -4.03
C SER A 108 -1.17 -13.86 -4.48
N ILE A 109 -1.68 -12.75 -3.90
CA ILE A 109 -1.18 -11.41 -4.17
C ILE A 109 0.30 -11.29 -3.77
N THR A 110 0.69 -11.85 -2.63
CA THR A 110 2.08 -11.78 -2.13
C THR A 110 3.08 -12.39 -3.11
N PHE A 111 2.70 -13.43 -3.83
CA PHE A 111 3.58 -14.15 -4.77
C PHE A 111 3.40 -13.73 -6.23
N LEU A 112 2.67 -12.64 -6.51
CA LEU A 112 2.66 -12.04 -7.84
C LEU A 112 4.03 -11.42 -8.14
N ASP A 113 4.61 -11.75 -9.29
CA ASP A 113 5.93 -11.26 -9.72
C ASP A 113 6.03 -9.74 -9.64
N SER A 114 5.03 -9.02 -10.18
CA SER A 114 5.02 -7.55 -10.18
C SER A 114 5.00 -6.96 -8.77
N LEU A 115 4.24 -7.57 -7.84
CA LEU A 115 4.19 -7.09 -6.46
C LEU A 115 5.49 -7.42 -5.71
N TRP A 116 6.01 -8.62 -5.93
CA TRP A 116 7.29 -9.04 -5.34
C TRP A 116 8.43 -8.15 -5.78
N PHE A 117 8.51 -7.86 -7.08
CA PHE A 117 9.51 -6.97 -7.66
C PHE A 117 9.44 -5.57 -7.04
N SER A 118 8.23 -4.99 -6.98
CA SER A 118 8.00 -3.69 -6.33
C SER A 118 8.33 -3.68 -4.84
N ALA A 119 8.27 -4.84 -4.17
CA ALA A 119 8.55 -4.95 -2.73
C ALA A 119 10.04 -4.93 -2.39
N VAL A 120 10.90 -5.34 -3.30
CA VAL A 120 12.33 -5.54 -3.02
C VAL A 120 13.18 -4.35 -3.39
N GLU A 121 12.64 -3.39 -4.13
CA GLU A 121 13.36 -2.23 -4.63
C GLU A 121 12.67 -0.88 -4.36
N GLY A 122 13.46 0.19 -4.35
CA GLY A 122 13.05 1.53 -3.93
C GLY A 122 12.42 2.32 -5.06
N GLU A 123 11.19 1.95 -5.45
CA GLU A 123 10.40 2.64 -6.46
C GLU A 123 9.02 3.07 -5.95
N VAL A 124 8.36 3.93 -6.71
CA VAL A 124 7.07 4.53 -6.36
C VAL A 124 5.91 3.54 -6.33
N TYR A 125 6.01 2.39 -7.00
CA TYR A 125 4.90 1.47 -7.23
C TYR A 125 4.40 0.83 -5.94
N ALA A 126 5.27 0.36 -5.06
CA ALA A 126 4.89 -0.26 -3.79
C ALA A 126 4.07 0.71 -2.92
N LEU A 127 4.55 1.95 -2.78
CA LEU A 127 3.86 2.98 -2.01
C LEU A 127 2.55 3.41 -2.69
N SER A 128 2.50 3.49 -4.02
CA SER A 128 1.29 3.79 -4.78
C SER A 128 0.22 2.71 -4.60
N MET A 129 0.59 1.42 -4.66
CA MET A 129 -0.32 0.31 -4.40
C MET A 129 -0.82 0.28 -2.95
N PHE A 130 0.01 0.67 -1.98
CA PHE A 130 -0.44 0.86 -0.60
C PHE A 130 -1.58 1.89 -0.52
N PHE A 131 -1.43 3.09 -1.13
CA PHE A 131 -2.49 4.08 -1.15
C PHE A 131 -3.76 3.55 -1.81
N MET A 132 -3.63 2.89 -2.96
CA MET A 132 -4.77 2.31 -3.68
C MET A 132 -5.54 1.30 -2.81
N THR A 133 -4.86 0.34 -2.21
CA THR A 133 -5.51 -0.69 -1.39
C THR A 133 -6.06 -0.13 -0.07
N PHE A 134 -5.39 0.86 0.51
CA PHE A 134 -5.90 1.59 1.68
C PHE A 134 -7.20 2.32 1.35
N ILE A 135 -7.27 3.05 0.22
CA ILE A 135 -8.46 3.78 -0.21
C ILE A 135 -9.63 2.82 -0.42
N ILE A 136 -9.41 1.69 -1.11
CA ILE A 136 -10.43 0.66 -1.30
C ILE A 136 -10.94 0.14 0.06
N TRP A 137 -10.04 -0.18 0.98
CA TRP A 137 -10.41 -0.63 2.32
C TRP A 137 -11.18 0.44 3.10
N ALA A 138 -10.76 1.70 3.04
CA ALA A 138 -11.42 2.81 3.71
C ALA A 138 -12.84 3.05 3.14
N THR A 139 -13.01 2.92 1.82
CA THR A 139 -14.32 2.98 1.17
C THR A 139 -15.26 1.89 1.68
N MET A 140 -14.75 0.68 1.85
CA MET A 140 -15.55 -0.41 2.42
C MET A 140 -15.90 -0.17 3.90
N LYS A 141 -15.03 0.52 4.65
CA LYS A 141 -15.33 0.94 6.01
C LYS A 141 -16.41 2.02 6.04
N TRP A 142 -16.37 2.97 5.11
CA TRP A 142 -17.40 3.97 4.96
C TRP A 142 -18.75 3.34 4.60
N ASP A 143 -18.78 2.45 3.61
CA ASP A 143 -19.99 1.71 3.18
C ASP A 143 -20.63 0.87 4.30
N ALA A 144 -19.83 0.43 5.27
CA ALA A 144 -20.29 -0.36 6.41
C ALA A 144 -20.58 0.46 7.68
N ASP A 145 -20.39 1.77 7.66
CA ASP A 145 -20.54 2.65 8.83
C ASP A 145 -21.84 3.46 8.73
N ASP A 146 -22.91 2.97 9.37
CA ASP A 146 -24.23 3.64 9.44
C ASP A 146 -24.26 4.80 10.46
N SER A 147 -23.14 5.17 11.07
CA SER A 147 -23.10 6.24 12.08
C SER A 147 -23.24 7.62 11.47
N VAL A 148 -23.77 8.59 12.25
CA VAL A 148 -23.87 10.01 11.84
C VAL A 148 -22.51 10.64 11.51
N THR A 149 -21.42 10.02 11.96
CA THR A 149 -20.05 10.49 11.75
C THR A 149 -19.32 9.73 10.63
N SER A 150 -20.02 8.96 9.80
CA SER A 150 -19.43 8.19 8.69
C SER A 150 -18.71 9.08 7.66
N ASP A 151 -19.11 10.35 7.51
CA ASP A 151 -18.45 11.32 6.61
C ASP A 151 -16.94 11.51 6.89
N ARG A 152 -16.48 11.21 8.09
CA ARG A 152 -15.04 11.24 8.42
C ARG A 152 -14.22 10.28 7.54
N TRP A 153 -14.83 9.18 7.09
CA TRP A 153 -14.19 8.26 6.15
C TRP A 153 -14.00 8.91 4.78
N LEU A 154 -14.98 9.67 4.30
CA LEU A 154 -14.87 10.41 3.03
C LEU A 154 -13.76 11.45 3.09
N LEU A 155 -13.64 12.18 4.21
CA LEU A 155 -12.55 13.12 4.42
C LEU A 155 -11.18 12.41 4.39
N LEU A 156 -11.08 11.25 5.04
CA LEU A 156 -9.85 10.45 5.03
C LEU A 156 -9.52 9.95 3.62
N ILE A 157 -10.51 9.44 2.89
CA ILE A 157 -10.36 8.97 1.51
C ILE A 157 -9.87 10.11 0.62
N ALA A 158 -10.53 11.27 0.66
CA ALA A 158 -10.14 12.44 -0.12
C ALA A 158 -8.71 12.91 0.21
N PHE A 159 -8.35 12.92 1.49
CA PHE A 159 -7.01 13.25 1.94
C PHE A 159 -5.96 12.26 1.41
N MET A 160 -6.23 10.95 1.49
CA MET A 160 -5.33 9.91 1.00
C MET A 160 -5.19 9.93 -0.52
N ILE A 161 -6.27 10.24 -1.26
CA ILE A 161 -6.21 10.47 -2.71
C ILE A 161 -5.28 11.66 -3.01
N GLY A 162 -5.44 12.77 -2.30
CA GLY A 162 -4.58 13.94 -2.45
C GLY A 162 -3.11 13.64 -2.19
N LEU A 163 -2.77 12.92 -1.12
CA LEU A 163 -1.40 12.50 -0.82
C LEU A 163 -0.83 11.57 -1.89
N SER A 164 -1.65 10.65 -2.38
CA SER A 164 -1.22 9.62 -3.33
C SER A 164 -0.80 10.20 -4.68
N THR A 165 -1.36 11.35 -5.09
CA THR A 165 -0.92 12.06 -6.31
C THR A 165 0.53 12.53 -6.23
N GLY A 166 1.03 12.78 -5.02
CA GLY A 166 2.44 13.11 -4.76
C GLY A 166 3.38 11.89 -4.76
N VAL A 167 2.84 10.69 -4.97
CA VAL A 167 3.62 9.45 -5.15
C VAL A 167 3.62 9.05 -6.61
N HIS A 168 2.47 8.65 -7.12
CA HIS A 168 2.29 8.24 -8.52
C HIS A 168 0.81 8.20 -8.89
N LEU A 169 0.47 8.55 -10.14
CA LEU A 169 -0.92 8.59 -10.61
C LEU A 169 -1.62 7.23 -10.63
N LEU A 170 -0.89 6.13 -10.54
CA LEU A 170 -1.45 4.77 -10.48
C LEU A 170 -2.46 4.61 -9.33
N SER A 171 -2.25 5.29 -8.21
CA SER A 171 -3.15 5.22 -7.05
C SER A 171 -4.54 5.79 -7.33
N LEU A 172 -4.70 6.67 -8.34
CA LEU A 172 -5.98 7.22 -8.77
C LEU A 172 -6.93 6.16 -9.37
N LEU A 173 -6.41 4.98 -9.72
CA LEU A 173 -7.23 3.84 -10.14
C LEU A 173 -8.19 3.35 -9.04
N ALA A 174 -7.99 3.76 -7.79
CA ALA A 174 -8.94 3.50 -6.72
C ALA A 174 -10.22 4.34 -6.80
N ILE A 175 -10.20 5.51 -7.48
CA ILE A 175 -11.34 6.46 -7.52
C ILE A 175 -12.64 5.81 -8.00
N PRO A 176 -12.68 4.96 -9.04
CA PRO A 176 -13.92 4.33 -9.47
C PRO A 176 -14.61 3.44 -8.42
N PHE A 177 -13.91 3.12 -7.33
CA PHE A 177 -14.43 2.30 -6.23
C PHE A 177 -14.95 3.14 -5.04
N THR A 178 -14.73 4.45 -5.07
CA THR A 178 -15.17 5.39 -4.01
C THR A 178 -16.44 6.12 -4.43
#